data_950363b25ea60f7d382b7d76cc015eb6
#
_entry.id   950363b25ea60f7d382b7d76cc015eb6
#
_cell.length_a   1.000
_cell.length_b   1.000
_cell.length_c   1.000
_cell.angle_alpha   90.00
_cell.angle_beta   90.00
_cell.angle_gamma   90.00
#
_symmetry.space_group_name_H-M   'P 1'
#
loop_
_entity.id
_entity.type
_entity.pdbx_description
1 polymer ?
#
loop_
_entity_poly.entity_id
_entity_poly.type
_entity_poly.pdbx_seq_one_letter_code
_entity_poly.pdbx_strand_id
1 'polypeptide(L)'
;MIPETYSLVLTTDYRVPDPTRVWPLLQRRRDGLAALGAHHVFVYTSTTDPERVLVTIALETREPVAELLRSRAFIEWFDAVGVEDLPAVFAGELIEQFDFVADPTAAPTGIVVVGIMVVDDAPLFRAQVRETQDLFLKAGVRRVRIFEAFDDPREVMFLHELSDEVSAGRWLNRPDVAAEWFSDAGVGAYPPLFIGRFAHMMRIGDGNGTGS
;
A
#
# COMPACT_ATOMS: atom_id res chain seq x y z
N MET A 1 8.56 -8.34 -15.91
CA MET A 1 7.20 -7.91 -16.26
C MET A 1 6.44 -7.85 -14.95
N ILE A 2 6.16 -6.66 -14.41
CA ILE A 2 5.22 -6.52 -13.31
C ILE A 2 3.87 -6.52 -13.98
N PRO A 3 2.97 -7.45 -13.63
CA PRO A 3 1.70 -7.55 -14.32
C PRO A 3 0.83 -6.34 -14.01
N GLU A 4 -0.05 -6.13 -14.94
CA GLU A 4 -1.20 -5.27 -14.91
C GLU A 4 -1.79 -5.12 -13.51
N THR A 5 -2.02 -3.88 -13.17
CA THR A 5 -2.90 -3.35 -12.13
C THR A 5 -3.34 -4.35 -11.06
N TYR A 6 -2.68 -4.31 -9.92
CA TYR A 6 -3.20 -4.99 -8.73
C TYR A 6 -4.54 -4.37 -8.39
N SER A 7 -5.62 -5.04 -8.74
CA SER A 7 -6.96 -4.53 -8.47
C SER A 7 -7.34 -4.65 -7.01
N LEU A 8 -6.82 -5.67 -6.30
CA LEU A 8 -7.13 -5.92 -4.91
C LEU A 8 -5.86 -5.94 -4.06
N VAL A 9 -5.92 -5.33 -2.89
CA VAL A 9 -4.79 -5.29 -1.94
C VAL A 9 -5.23 -5.57 -0.51
N LEU A 10 -4.34 -6.21 0.23
CA LEU A 10 -4.31 -6.21 1.69
C LEU A 10 -3.02 -5.52 2.13
N THR A 11 -3.14 -4.43 2.82
CA THR A 11 -2.01 -3.64 3.32
C THR A 11 -2.01 -3.61 4.84
N THR A 12 -0.85 -3.84 5.43
CA THR A 12 -0.66 -3.76 6.88
C THR A 12 0.52 -2.85 7.19
N ASP A 13 0.30 -1.91 8.12
CA ASP A 13 1.30 -0.95 8.60
C ASP A 13 1.46 -1.13 10.10
N TYR A 14 2.64 -1.47 10.54
CA TYR A 14 2.92 -1.82 11.93
C TYR A 14 4.38 -1.59 12.33
N ARG A 15 4.63 -1.54 13.64
CA ARG A 15 5.97 -1.46 14.23
C ARG A 15 6.41 -2.81 14.75
N VAL A 16 7.69 -3.11 14.53
CA VAL A 16 8.36 -4.31 15.05
C VAL A 16 9.75 -3.93 15.53
N PRO A 17 10.23 -4.49 16.63
CA PRO A 17 11.58 -4.21 17.15
C PRO A 17 12.69 -4.55 16.16
N ASP A 18 12.46 -5.54 15.28
CA ASP A 18 13.41 -5.97 14.27
C ASP A 18 12.73 -6.18 12.90
N PRO A 19 12.65 -5.15 12.05
CA PRO A 19 12.07 -5.24 10.70
C PRO A 19 12.72 -6.27 9.79
N THR A 20 13.96 -6.64 10.06
CA THR A 20 14.67 -7.64 9.22
C THR A 20 14.07 -9.05 9.31
N ARG A 21 13.30 -9.33 10.36
CA ARG A 21 12.59 -10.60 10.55
C ARG A 21 11.35 -10.75 9.67
N VAL A 22 10.76 -9.64 9.20
CA VAL A 22 9.52 -9.63 8.45
C VAL A 22 9.68 -10.42 7.13
N TRP A 23 10.73 -10.10 6.36
CA TRP A 23 10.92 -10.72 5.05
C TRP A 23 11.12 -12.24 5.10
N PRO A 24 12.01 -12.80 5.92
CA PRO A 24 12.17 -14.25 6.04
C PRO A 24 10.90 -14.97 6.51
N LEU A 25 10.09 -14.33 7.34
CA LEU A 25 8.81 -14.89 7.79
C LEU A 25 7.78 -14.93 6.65
N LEU A 26 7.68 -13.87 5.84
CA LEU A 26 6.83 -13.85 4.63
C LEU A 26 7.24 -14.95 3.65
N GLN A 27 8.55 -15.13 3.41
CA GLN A 27 9.05 -16.17 2.54
C GLN A 27 8.64 -17.58 3.00
N ARG A 28 8.70 -17.84 4.32
CA ARG A 28 8.26 -19.15 4.89
C ARG A 28 6.75 -19.37 4.77
N ARG A 29 5.95 -18.29 4.68
CA ARG A 29 4.49 -18.33 4.53
C ARG A 29 4.02 -18.32 3.08
N ARG A 30 4.94 -18.44 2.12
CA ARG A 30 4.64 -18.35 0.69
C ARG A 30 3.46 -19.22 0.25
N ASP A 31 3.41 -20.48 0.69
CA ASP A 31 2.33 -21.41 0.32
C ASP A 31 0.98 -20.97 0.91
N GLY A 32 0.99 -20.47 2.14
CA GLY A 32 -0.20 -19.88 2.76
C GLY A 32 -0.68 -18.63 2.05
N LEU A 33 0.23 -17.79 1.60
CA LEU A 33 -0.09 -16.61 0.80
C LEU A 33 -0.65 -17.00 -0.57
N ALA A 34 -0.09 -18.01 -1.21
CA ALA A 34 -0.63 -18.57 -2.46
C ALA A 34 -2.06 -19.10 -2.29
N ALA A 35 -2.33 -19.80 -1.18
CA ALA A 35 -3.67 -20.30 -0.87
C ALA A 35 -4.71 -19.19 -0.64
N LEU A 36 -4.24 -17.96 -0.30
CA LEU A 36 -5.08 -16.76 -0.18
C LEU A 36 -5.28 -16.04 -1.53
N GLY A 37 -4.78 -16.58 -2.63
CA GLY A 37 -4.81 -15.92 -3.93
C GLY A 37 -3.85 -14.72 -4.03
N ALA A 38 -2.81 -14.68 -3.20
CA ALA A 38 -1.77 -13.67 -3.34
C ALA A 38 -0.90 -13.97 -4.56
N HIS A 39 -0.61 -12.95 -5.37
CA HIS A 39 0.33 -13.08 -6.48
C HIS A 39 1.57 -12.21 -6.33
N HIS A 40 1.53 -11.17 -5.52
CA HIS A 40 2.70 -10.38 -5.15
C HIS A 40 2.65 -9.93 -3.70
N VAL A 41 3.82 -9.85 -3.09
CA VAL A 41 4.02 -9.24 -1.77
C VAL A 41 5.10 -8.18 -1.89
N PHE A 42 4.83 -7.00 -1.38
CA PHE A 42 5.76 -5.86 -1.32
C PHE A 42 6.03 -5.51 0.13
N VAL A 43 7.27 -5.27 0.46
CA VAL A 43 7.69 -4.81 1.79
C VAL A 43 8.41 -3.48 1.65
N TYR A 44 7.99 -2.52 2.46
CA TYR A 44 8.60 -1.21 2.56
C TYR A 44 9.03 -0.97 4.00
N THR A 45 10.21 -0.38 4.19
CA THR A 45 10.70 0.05 5.50
C THR A 45 10.60 1.56 5.60
N SER A 46 10.12 2.06 6.74
CA SER A 46 9.96 3.49 6.92
C SER A 46 11.32 4.22 6.88
N THR A 47 11.32 5.43 6.31
CA THR A 47 12.49 6.32 6.29
C THR A 47 12.54 7.23 7.51
N THR A 48 11.45 7.34 8.26
CA THR A 48 11.32 8.23 9.44
C THR A 48 11.25 7.48 10.76
N ASP A 49 10.92 6.18 10.72
CA ASP A 49 10.77 5.32 11.88
C ASP A 49 11.36 3.94 11.56
N PRO A 50 12.57 3.62 12.05
CA PRO A 50 13.28 2.40 11.67
C PRO A 50 12.59 1.10 12.09
N GLU A 51 11.62 1.15 13.00
CA GLU A 51 10.86 0.00 13.46
C GLU A 51 9.55 -0.20 12.67
N ARG A 52 9.15 0.76 11.84
CA ARG A 52 7.89 0.74 11.11
C ARG A 52 8.04 0.11 9.72
N VAL A 53 7.14 -0.83 9.42
CA VAL A 53 7.11 -1.60 8.18
C VAL A 53 5.72 -1.55 7.58
N LEU A 54 5.65 -1.43 6.26
CA LEU A 54 4.43 -1.58 5.50
C LEU A 54 4.57 -2.81 4.60
N VAL A 55 3.59 -3.70 4.69
CA VAL A 55 3.48 -4.89 3.83
C VAL A 55 2.22 -4.76 3.00
N THR A 56 2.35 -4.83 1.68
CA THR A 56 1.21 -4.84 0.75
C THR A 56 1.20 -6.17 0.01
N ILE A 57 0.07 -6.85 0.06
CA ILE A 57 -0.20 -8.12 -0.62
C ILE A 57 -1.20 -7.83 -1.73
N ALA A 58 -0.81 -8.07 -2.98
CA ALA A 58 -1.71 -8.02 -4.11
C ALA A 58 -2.42 -9.36 -4.28
N LEU A 59 -3.73 -9.32 -4.49
CA LEU A 59 -4.64 -10.47 -4.43
C LEU A 59 -5.45 -10.60 -5.72
N GLU A 60 -5.92 -11.82 -6.00
CA GLU A 60 -6.77 -12.12 -7.17
C GLU A 60 -8.26 -11.97 -6.85
N THR A 61 -8.67 -12.33 -5.62
CA THR A 61 -10.08 -12.36 -5.23
C THR A 61 -10.28 -11.76 -3.83
N ARG A 62 -11.51 -11.31 -3.56
CA ARG A 62 -11.89 -10.64 -2.30
C ARG A 62 -12.21 -11.63 -1.17
N GLU A 63 -12.82 -12.76 -1.50
CA GLU A 63 -13.39 -13.68 -0.52
C GLU A 63 -12.38 -14.20 0.51
N PRO A 64 -11.17 -14.66 0.11
CA PRO A 64 -10.18 -15.17 1.07
C PRO A 64 -9.69 -14.10 2.05
N VAL A 65 -9.72 -12.81 1.67
CA VAL A 65 -9.28 -11.71 2.52
C VAL A 65 -10.20 -11.54 3.71
N ALA A 66 -11.52 -11.57 3.51
CA ALA A 66 -12.50 -11.44 4.58
C ALA A 66 -12.40 -12.59 5.59
N GLU A 67 -12.09 -13.80 5.12
CA GLU A 67 -11.84 -14.95 5.98
C GLU A 67 -10.52 -14.81 6.75
N LEU A 68 -9.45 -14.38 6.06
CA LEU A 68 -8.15 -14.16 6.69
C LEU A 68 -8.23 -13.14 7.82
N LEU A 69 -8.83 -11.97 7.58
CA LEU A 69 -8.96 -10.89 8.58
C LEU A 69 -9.69 -11.33 9.86
N ARG A 70 -10.54 -12.35 9.76
CA ARG A 70 -11.27 -12.95 10.89
C ARG A 70 -10.56 -14.16 11.49
N SER A 71 -9.49 -14.62 10.85
CA SER A 71 -8.81 -15.85 11.24
C SER A 71 -7.83 -15.63 12.39
N ARG A 72 -7.64 -16.66 13.20
CA ARG A 72 -6.59 -16.69 14.22
C ARG A 72 -5.20 -16.59 13.59
N ALA A 73 -5.01 -17.12 12.38
CA ALA A 73 -3.73 -17.07 11.65
C ALA A 73 -3.29 -15.64 11.36
N PHE A 74 -4.21 -14.71 11.16
CA PHE A 74 -3.91 -13.29 10.96
C PHE A 74 -3.36 -12.63 12.23
N ILE A 75 -3.96 -12.94 13.37
CA ILE A 75 -3.48 -12.45 14.68
C ILE A 75 -2.11 -13.06 15.00
N GLU A 76 -1.97 -14.39 14.83
CA GLU A 76 -0.71 -15.11 15.06
C GLU A 76 0.43 -14.63 14.16
N TRP A 77 0.12 -14.02 13.00
CA TRP A 77 1.13 -13.37 12.18
C TRP A 77 1.79 -12.20 12.92
N PHE A 78 1.02 -11.31 13.50
CA PHE A 78 1.56 -10.15 14.22
C PHE A 78 2.33 -10.56 15.47
N ASP A 79 1.87 -11.58 16.18
CA ASP A 79 2.61 -12.16 17.30
C ASP A 79 3.96 -12.74 16.84
N ALA A 80 3.98 -13.43 15.70
CA ALA A 80 5.19 -14.06 15.17
C ALA A 80 6.26 -13.05 14.71
N VAL A 81 5.85 -11.91 14.17
CA VAL A 81 6.78 -10.82 13.79
C VAL A 81 7.14 -9.93 14.97
N GLY A 82 6.39 -10.01 16.08
CA GLY A 82 6.64 -9.26 17.32
C GLY A 82 6.07 -7.84 17.26
N VAL A 83 4.89 -7.67 16.70
CA VAL A 83 4.18 -6.38 16.69
C VAL A 83 3.75 -6.04 18.12
N GLU A 84 4.12 -4.85 18.56
CA GLU A 84 3.84 -4.37 19.91
C GLU A 84 2.59 -3.47 19.96
N ASP A 85 2.34 -2.73 18.88
CA ASP A 85 1.21 -1.81 18.77
C ASP A 85 0.09 -2.41 17.90
N LEU A 86 -1.09 -1.80 17.94
CA LEU A 86 -2.19 -2.19 17.06
C LEU A 86 -1.83 -1.89 15.60
N PRO A 87 -1.77 -2.90 14.72
CA PRO A 87 -1.46 -2.66 13.30
C PRO A 87 -2.61 -1.92 12.62
N ALA A 88 -2.27 -0.98 11.72
CA ALA A 88 -3.24 -0.49 10.77
C ALA A 88 -3.40 -1.53 9.64
N VAL A 89 -4.63 -1.88 9.32
CA VAL A 89 -4.96 -2.87 8.30
C VAL A 89 -5.95 -2.25 7.32
N PHE A 90 -5.63 -2.33 6.04
CA PHE A 90 -6.49 -1.90 4.95
C PHE A 90 -6.65 -3.04 3.95
N ALA A 91 -7.89 -3.32 3.56
CA ALA A 91 -8.20 -4.25 2.49
C ALA A 91 -9.18 -3.60 1.52
N GLY A 92 -8.83 -3.52 0.24
CA GLY A 92 -9.63 -2.78 -0.71
C GLY A 92 -9.29 -3.05 -2.17
N GLU A 93 -10.01 -2.38 -3.05
CA GLU A 93 -9.84 -2.47 -4.50
C GLU A 93 -9.36 -1.15 -5.10
N LEU A 94 -8.61 -1.26 -6.19
CA LEU A 94 -8.11 -0.12 -6.94
C LEU A 94 -9.25 0.58 -7.66
N ILE A 95 -9.44 1.86 -7.38
CA ILE A 95 -10.49 2.69 -8.02
C ILE A 95 -9.92 3.73 -8.98
N GLU A 96 -8.66 4.16 -8.77
CA GLU A 96 -7.96 5.11 -9.66
C GLU A 96 -6.47 4.80 -9.73
N GLN A 97 -5.90 4.97 -10.93
CA GLN A 97 -4.45 4.90 -11.13
C GLN A 97 -4.00 5.94 -12.15
N PHE A 98 -2.90 6.62 -11.83
CA PHE A 98 -2.21 7.55 -12.75
C PHE A 98 -0.75 7.18 -12.82
N ASP A 99 -0.24 6.95 -14.02
CA ASP A 99 1.17 6.67 -14.30
C ASP A 99 1.80 7.87 -15.04
N PHE A 100 2.77 8.49 -14.40
CA PHE A 100 3.52 9.63 -14.95
C PHE A 100 4.91 9.22 -15.48
N VAL A 101 5.15 7.92 -15.59
CA VAL A 101 6.39 7.33 -16.08
C VAL A 101 6.18 6.68 -17.45
N ALA A 102 7.25 6.66 -18.26
CA ALA A 102 7.19 6.08 -19.60
C ALA A 102 6.99 4.55 -19.60
N ASP A 103 7.43 3.86 -18.54
CA ASP A 103 7.24 2.43 -18.37
C ASP A 103 6.44 2.15 -17.07
N PRO A 104 5.12 2.00 -17.18
CA PRO A 104 4.27 1.67 -16.03
C PRO A 104 4.54 0.27 -15.46
N THR A 105 5.24 -0.61 -16.20
CA THR A 105 5.57 -1.97 -15.76
C THR A 105 6.87 -2.04 -14.95
N ALA A 106 7.57 -0.91 -14.81
CA ALA A 106 8.80 -0.85 -14.02
C ALA A 106 8.53 -1.25 -12.56
N ALA A 107 9.47 -2.00 -11.98
CA ALA A 107 9.42 -2.39 -10.56
C ALA A 107 9.24 -1.14 -9.67
N PRO A 108 8.49 -1.24 -8.57
CA PRO A 108 8.42 -0.15 -7.60
C PRO A 108 9.84 0.13 -7.10
N THR A 109 10.37 1.26 -7.50
CA THR A 109 11.72 1.71 -7.12
C THR A 109 11.60 3.09 -6.51
N GLY A 110 12.24 3.30 -5.36
CA GLY A 110 12.25 4.60 -4.72
C GLY A 110 11.44 4.64 -3.43
N ILE A 111 10.78 5.77 -3.23
CA ILE A 111 10.03 6.06 -2.01
C ILE A 111 8.54 5.94 -2.28
N VAL A 112 7.82 5.41 -1.31
CA VAL A 112 6.36 5.44 -1.27
C VAL A 112 5.88 6.36 -0.15
N VAL A 113 4.79 7.06 -0.43
CA VAL A 113 3.99 7.77 0.58
C VAL A 113 2.61 7.12 0.56
N VAL A 114 2.21 6.57 1.70
CA VAL A 114 0.93 5.86 1.85
C VAL A 114 0.15 6.50 2.98
N GLY A 115 -1.14 6.71 2.74
CA GLY A 115 -2.07 7.15 3.76
C GLY A 115 -3.39 6.40 3.66
N ILE A 116 -3.98 6.09 4.81
CA ILE A 116 -5.33 5.56 4.93
C ILE A 116 -6.17 6.66 5.56
N MET A 117 -7.35 6.92 5.02
CA MET A 117 -8.18 8.04 5.47
C MET A 117 -9.65 7.76 5.25
N VAL A 118 -10.50 8.42 6.02
CA VAL A 118 -11.94 8.43 5.80
C VAL A 118 -12.32 9.72 5.07
N VAL A 119 -12.99 9.59 3.95
CA VAL A 119 -13.48 10.72 3.14
C VAL A 119 -15.00 10.85 3.30
N ASP A 120 -15.50 12.08 3.33
CA ASP A 120 -16.94 12.32 3.48
C ASP A 120 -17.71 11.97 2.18
N ASP A 121 -17.11 12.23 1.02
CA ASP A 121 -17.67 12.01 -0.31
C ASP A 121 -16.63 11.40 -1.25
N ALA A 122 -16.68 10.08 -1.43
CA ALA A 122 -15.73 9.35 -2.27
C ALA A 122 -15.79 9.76 -3.77
N PRO A 123 -16.97 10.02 -4.40
CA PRO A 123 -17.05 10.59 -5.74
C PRO A 123 -16.37 11.95 -5.87
N LEU A 124 -16.59 12.87 -4.93
CA LEU A 124 -15.96 14.18 -4.92
C LEU A 124 -14.44 14.06 -4.75
N PHE A 125 -13.98 13.22 -3.82
CA PHE A 125 -12.58 12.92 -3.62
C PHE A 125 -11.92 12.45 -4.92
N ARG A 126 -12.53 11.49 -5.64
CA ARG A 126 -12.01 11.02 -6.93
C ARG A 126 -11.94 12.12 -7.99
N ALA A 127 -12.93 12.99 -8.05
CA ALA A 127 -12.92 14.13 -8.98
C ALA A 127 -11.74 15.07 -8.68
N GLN A 128 -11.53 15.41 -7.41
CA GLN A 128 -10.41 16.26 -6.97
C GLN A 128 -9.05 15.62 -7.27
N VAL A 129 -8.88 14.30 -7.04
CA VAL A 129 -7.64 13.59 -7.40
C VAL A 129 -7.36 13.73 -8.90
N ARG A 130 -8.38 13.59 -9.75
CA ARG A 130 -8.22 13.74 -11.21
C ARG A 130 -7.83 15.17 -11.62
N GLU A 131 -8.34 16.19 -10.93
CA GLU A 131 -8.02 17.59 -11.19
C GLU A 131 -6.59 17.96 -10.72
N THR A 132 -6.05 17.24 -9.74
CA THR A 132 -4.74 17.52 -9.15
C THR A 132 -3.57 16.80 -9.81
N GLN A 133 -3.74 16.07 -10.91
CA GLN A 133 -2.70 15.31 -11.60
C GLN A 133 -1.46 16.14 -11.93
N ASP A 134 -1.64 17.38 -12.38
CA ASP A 134 -0.53 18.29 -12.69
C ASP A 134 0.33 18.62 -11.45
N LEU A 135 -0.27 18.64 -10.27
CA LEU A 135 0.44 18.88 -9.01
C LEU A 135 1.27 17.67 -8.62
N PHE A 136 0.75 16.46 -8.80
CA PHE A 136 1.51 15.23 -8.59
C PHE A 136 2.74 15.17 -9.50
N LEU A 137 2.56 15.45 -10.79
CA LEU A 137 3.65 15.45 -11.75
C LEU A 137 4.73 16.49 -11.38
N LYS A 138 4.34 17.72 -11.03
CA LYS A 138 5.25 18.78 -10.60
C LYS A 138 5.99 18.46 -9.30
N ALA A 139 5.38 17.67 -8.42
CA ALA A 139 6.00 17.20 -7.18
C ALA A 139 6.98 16.06 -7.39
N GLY A 140 7.03 15.47 -8.59
CA GLY A 140 7.88 14.31 -8.89
C GLY A 140 7.26 12.98 -8.51
N VAL A 141 5.94 12.93 -8.35
CA VAL A 141 5.19 11.68 -8.20
C VAL A 141 5.25 10.93 -9.54
N ARG A 142 5.61 9.67 -9.47
CA ARG A 142 5.73 8.78 -10.64
C ARG A 142 4.46 8.00 -10.90
N ARG A 143 3.78 7.63 -9.83
CA ARG A 143 2.54 6.86 -9.87
C ARG A 143 1.67 7.21 -8.67
N VAL A 144 0.38 7.28 -8.92
CA VAL A 144 -0.67 7.41 -7.90
C VAL A 144 -1.59 6.22 -8.03
N ARG A 145 -1.88 5.56 -6.92
CA ARG A 145 -2.95 4.56 -6.81
C ARG A 145 -3.85 4.94 -5.66
N ILE A 146 -5.15 4.81 -5.89
CA ILE A 146 -6.20 5.03 -4.90
C ILE A 146 -7.00 3.74 -4.79
N PHE A 147 -7.16 3.26 -3.58
CA PHE A 147 -7.94 2.06 -3.26
C PHE A 147 -9.11 2.45 -2.36
N GLU A 148 -10.24 1.79 -2.54
CA GLU A 148 -11.44 1.92 -1.71
C GLU A 148 -11.59 0.66 -0.87
N ALA A 149 -11.90 0.79 0.43
CA ALA A 149 -12.01 -0.36 1.32
C ALA A 149 -13.23 -1.23 0.97
N PHE A 150 -13.11 -2.53 1.24
CA PHE A 150 -14.17 -3.49 0.92
C PHE A 150 -15.45 -3.32 1.72
N ASP A 151 -15.36 -2.79 2.91
CA ASP A 151 -16.43 -2.72 3.91
C ASP A 151 -16.92 -1.30 4.19
N ASP A 152 -16.14 -0.27 3.91
CA ASP A 152 -16.57 1.13 3.97
C ASP A 152 -16.05 1.91 2.75
N PRO A 153 -16.90 2.28 1.79
CA PRO A 153 -16.49 3.04 0.60
C PRO A 153 -15.98 4.44 0.91
N ARG A 154 -16.12 4.92 2.14
CA ARG A 154 -15.52 6.18 2.58
C ARG A 154 -14.09 6.01 3.06
N GLU A 155 -13.68 4.79 3.41
CA GLU A 155 -12.29 4.53 3.75
C GLU A 155 -11.48 4.30 2.48
N VAL A 156 -10.48 5.15 2.27
CA VAL A 156 -9.62 5.11 1.10
C VAL A 156 -8.16 5.03 1.51
N MET A 157 -7.38 4.31 0.71
CA MET A 157 -5.93 4.30 0.82
C MET A 157 -5.34 4.90 -0.45
N PHE A 158 -4.44 5.86 -0.31
CA PHE A 158 -3.61 6.30 -1.42
C PHE A 158 -2.18 5.77 -1.28
N LEU A 159 -1.58 5.47 -2.43
CA LEU A 159 -0.17 5.10 -2.55
C LEU A 159 0.45 5.94 -3.65
N HIS A 160 1.39 6.80 -3.26
CA HIS A 160 2.19 7.62 -4.19
C HIS A 160 3.59 7.04 -4.28
N GLU A 161 4.04 6.71 -5.49
CA GLU A 161 5.43 6.34 -5.76
C GLU A 161 6.21 7.57 -6.21
N LEU A 162 7.36 7.83 -5.58
CA LEU A 162 8.26 8.92 -5.89
C LEU A 162 9.65 8.38 -6.20
N SER A 163 10.46 9.16 -6.92
CA SER A 163 11.80 8.72 -7.35
C SER A 163 12.76 8.59 -6.17
N ASP A 164 12.67 9.51 -5.20
CA ASP A 164 13.62 9.66 -4.11
C ASP A 164 13.02 10.39 -2.89
N GLU A 165 13.79 10.43 -1.81
CA GLU A 165 13.39 11.11 -0.56
C GLU A 165 13.27 12.63 -0.71
N VAL A 166 14.04 13.24 -1.62
CA VAL A 166 13.97 14.68 -1.85
C VAL A 166 12.63 15.05 -2.48
N SER A 167 12.17 14.22 -3.42
CA SER A 167 10.85 14.36 -4.05
C SER A 167 9.73 14.13 -3.04
N ALA A 168 9.87 13.13 -2.15
CA ALA A 168 8.92 12.90 -1.07
C ALA A 168 8.88 14.09 -0.09
N GLY A 169 10.03 14.62 0.30
CA GLY A 169 10.13 15.81 1.14
C GLY A 169 9.48 17.04 0.49
N ARG A 170 9.69 17.24 -0.81
CA ARG A 170 9.02 18.33 -1.55
C ARG A 170 7.50 18.16 -1.63
N TRP A 171 7.02 16.94 -1.79
CA TRP A 171 5.60 16.63 -1.79
C TRP A 171 4.97 16.92 -0.42
N LEU A 172 5.59 16.45 0.65
CA LEU A 172 5.08 16.58 2.02
C LEU A 172 5.22 17.99 2.61
N ASN A 173 6.26 18.73 2.20
CA ASN A 173 6.51 20.10 2.68
C ASN A 173 5.77 21.19 1.87
N ARG A 174 4.76 20.79 1.09
CA ARG A 174 3.81 21.72 0.47
C ARG A 174 2.54 21.81 1.31
N PRO A 175 2.55 22.57 2.41
CA PRO A 175 1.42 22.66 3.32
C PRO A 175 0.17 23.25 2.64
N ASP A 176 0.38 24.08 1.63
CA ASP A 176 -0.68 24.67 0.80
C ASP A 176 -1.42 23.61 -0.02
N VAL A 177 -0.71 22.72 -0.71
CA VAL A 177 -1.32 21.71 -1.58
C VAL A 177 -1.86 20.53 -0.77
N ALA A 178 -1.08 20.03 0.19
CA ALA A 178 -1.53 18.91 1.02
C ALA A 178 -2.68 19.33 1.95
N ALA A 179 -2.60 20.51 2.56
CA ALA A 179 -3.65 21.02 3.45
C ALA A 179 -4.93 21.37 2.71
N GLU A 180 -4.84 22.01 1.53
CA GLU A 180 -6.01 22.25 0.67
C GLU A 180 -6.61 20.93 0.21
N TRP A 181 -5.78 20.02 -0.31
CA TRP A 181 -6.26 18.73 -0.81
C TRP A 181 -6.95 17.90 0.28
N PHE A 182 -6.37 17.84 1.49
CA PHE A 182 -6.98 17.15 2.62
C PHE A 182 -8.19 17.90 3.18
N SER A 183 -8.20 19.23 3.19
CA SER A 183 -9.32 20.04 3.67
C SER A 183 -10.52 19.99 2.73
N ASP A 184 -10.27 20.14 1.42
CA ASP A 184 -11.34 20.16 0.41
C ASP A 184 -11.93 18.76 0.16
N ALA A 185 -11.14 17.71 0.40
CA ALA A 185 -11.60 16.34 0.33
C ALA A 185 -12.37 15.86 1.58
N GLY A 186 -12.48 16.70 2.61
CA GLY A 186 -13.14 16.33 3.87
C GLY A 186 -12.36 15.32 4.71
N VAL A 187 -11.03 15.29 4.56
CA VAL A 187 -10.19 14.23 5.09
C VAL A 187 -9.74 14.50 6.52
N GLY A 188 -10.10 13.62 7.44
CA GLY A 188 -9.48 13.51 8.75
C GLY A 188 -8.23 12.61 8.67
N ALA A 189 -7.04 13.20 8.86
CA ALA A 189 -5.79 12.43 8.76
C ALA A 189 -5.56 11.57 10.01
N TYR A 190 -5.86 10.29 9.94
CA TYR A 190 -5.36 9.27 10.86
C TYR A 190 -5.46 7.89 10.19
N PRO A 191 -4.44 7.05 10.16
CA PRO A 191 -3.15 7.11 10.83
C PRO A 191 -2.14 8.06 10.17
N PRO A 192 -1.00 8.37 10.83
CA PRO A 192 0.03 9.20 10.23
C PRO A 192 0.57 8.55 8.95
N LEU A 193 0.89 9.37 7.97
CA LEU A 193 1.43 8.93 6.69
C LEU A 193 2.59 7.95 6.88
N PHE A 194 2.60 6.88 6.10
CA PHE A 194 3.77 6.03 5.97
C PHE A 194 4.65 6.58 4.85
N ILE A 195 5.91 6.84 5.18
CA ILE A 195 6.94 7.23 4.21
C ILE A 195 8.00 6.16 4.26
N GLY A 196 8.17 5.43 3.18
CA GLY A 196 9.05 4.28 3.19
C GLY A 196 9.77 4.03 1.89
N ARG A 197 10.87 3.29 2.02
CA ARG A 197 11.67 2.81 0.90
C ARG A 197 11.25 1.39 0.56
N PHE A 198 11.14 1.11 -0.72
CA PHE A 198 10.97 -0.25 -1.19
C PHE A 198 12.15 -1.12 -0.73
N ALA A 199 11.86 -2.23 -0.06
CA ALA A 199 12.86 -3.14 0.49
C ALA A 199 12.86 -4.49 -0.24
N HIS A 200 11.68 -5.13 -0.36
CA HIS A 200 11.59 -6.48 -0.91
C HIS A 200 10.30 -6.68 -1.72
N MET A 201 10.37 -7.59 -2.71
CA MET A 201 9.23 -8.07 -3.46
C MET A 201 9.31 -9.59 -3.62
N MET A 202 8.17 -10.26 -3.49
CA MET A 202 8.01 -11.66 -3.81
C MET A 202 6.88 -11.83 -4.81
N ARG A 203 7.15 -12.47 -5.92
CA ARG A 203 6.12 -12.98 -6.81
C ARG A 203 5.72 -14.37 -6.32
N ILE A 204 4.45 -14.54 -6.06
CA ILE A 204 3.85 -15.84 -5.72
C ILE A 204 3.31 -16.35 -7.04
N GLY A 205 4.11 -17.11 -7.76
CA GLY A 205 3.73 -17.62 -9.08
C GLY A 205 2.72 -18.74 -8.97
N ASP A 206 1.95 -18.93 -10.04
CA ASP A 206 1.14 -20.11 -10.28
C ASP A 206 1.97 -21.36 -10.03
N GLY A 207 1.53 -22.23 -9.14
CA GLY A 207 2.17 -23.49 -8.87
C GLY A 207 2.35 -24.23 -10.20
N ASN A 208 3.57 -24.37 -10.60
CA ASN A 208 3.99 -24.94 -11.85
C ASN A 208 3.33 -26.31 -12.04
N GLY A 209 2.42 -26.40 -12.98
CA GLY A 209 2.05 -27.68 -13.54
C GLY A 209 3.32 -28.30 -14.11
N THR A 210 3.97 -29.15 -13.33
CA THR A 210 5.02 -30.06 -13.82
C THR A 210 4.39 -30.91 -14.90
N GLY A 211 4.68 -30.52 -16.12
CA GLY A 211 4.52 -31.43 -17.25
C GLY A 211 5.35 -32.68 -17.03
N SER A 212 4.72 -33.77 -17.19
CA SER A 212 5.31 -35.10 -17.35
C SER A 212 6.17 -35.18 -18.58
#